data_499f063b5de35f6caa1b4aa5967bce1c
#
_entry.id   499f063b5de35f6caa1b4aa5967bce1c
#
_cell.length_a   1.000
_cell.length_b   1.000
_cell.length_c   1.000
_cell.angle_alpha   90.00
_cell.angle_beta   90.00
_cell.angle_gamma   90.00
#
_symmetry.space_group_name_H-M   'P 1'
#
loop_
_entity.id
_entity.type
_entity.pdbx_description
1 polymer ?
#
loop_
_entity_poly.entity_id
_entity_poly.type
_entity_poly.pdbx_seq_one_letter_code
_entity_poly.pdbx_strand_id
1 'polypeptide(L)'
;MDLPEHLGERCKWHTEDRTPVGDGPVVVWLKSLFRTEENPAVDVGRWMAHHHRRPLLIYHGLDERYPHASLRHHNVVMDAAVDLHRGFKKQGLRYVFHLAREGHRPAVMKELAQQASMIVTDLFPLPPWTDWVESVANLARGAVVEVDGHCVIPMPLFGRSVDRPFKFRDATKKLRKQRLQRRWPNLDLPVEAYGGELPFEPVMVEHQLVDPTQRWSLLRRCNVDPTVHPVWRFKGGEQAALARWQAFKEKGLNGYARRRNLSLIHISEPTRLTSI
;
A
#
# COMPACT_ATOMS: atom_id res chain seq x y z
N MET A 1 12.46 -12.20 18.56
CA MET A 1 13.12 -12.73 17.33
C MET A 1 13.20 -11.60 16.33
N ASP A 2 14.39 -11.32 15.83
CA ASP A 2 14.61 -10.15 14.97
C ASP A 2 14.11 -10.39 13.54
N LEU A 3 13.58 -9.32 12.93
CA LEU A 3 13.23 -9.34 11.51
C LEU A 3 14.48 -9.60 10.65
N PRO A 4 14.36 -10.30 9.51
CA PRO A 4 15.41 -10.36 8.52
C PRO A 4 15.90 -8.95 8.16
N GLU A 5 17.21 -8.80 7.92
CA GLU A 5 17.84 -7.50 7.67
C GLU A 5 17.10 -6.69 6.60
N HIS A 6 16.75 -7.31 5.46
CA HIS A 6 16.05 -6.66 4.33
C HIS A 6 14.64 -6.15 4.66
N LEU A 7 14.01 -6.66 5.72
CA LEU A 7 12.74 -6.16 6.25
C LEU A 7 12.99 -5.14 7.37
N GLY A 8 13.86 -5.45 8.32
CA GLY A 8 14.15 -4.59 9.47
C GLY A 8 14.63 -3.19 9.08
N GLU A 9 15.47 -3.10 8.05
CA GLU A 9 15.99 -1.81 7.53
C GLU A 9 14.92 -0.89 6.92
N ARG A 10 13.70 -1.43 6.66
CA ARG A 10 12.55 -0.70 6.10
C ARG A 10 11.57 -0.23 7.16
N CYS A 11 11.75 -0.67 8.40
CA CYS A 11 10.80 -0.44 9.48
C CYS A 11 11.06 0.87 10.21
N LYS A 12 9.99 1.64 10.42
CA LYS A 12 9.92 2.77 11.34
C LYS A 12 8.91 2.42 12.43
N TRP A 13 9.41 2.15 13.63
CA TRP A 13 8.60 1.79 14.78
C TRP A 13 8.04 3.02 15.47
N HIS A 14 6.78 2.96 15.89
CA HIS A 14 6.09 3.99 16.67
C HIS A 14 5.98 3.62 18.15
N THR A 15 6.38 2.41 18.50
CA THR A 15 6.37 1.88 19.87
C THR A 15 7.75 1.36 20.25
N GLU A 16 8.09 1.43 21.55
CA GLU A 16 9.35 0.86 22.05
C GLU A 16 9.33 -0.66 22.03
N ASP A 17 8.21 -1.26 22.49
CA ASP A 17 8.00 -2.69 22.35
C ASP A 17 7.61 -3.00 20.89
N ARG A 18 8.31 -3.95 20.30
CA ARG A 18 8.20 -4.35 18.90
C ARG A 18 7.53 -5.72 18.75
N THR A 19 6.95 -6.23 19.83
CA THR A 19 6.31 -7.55 19.85
C THR A 19 4.79 -7.42 19.79
N PRO A 20 4.08 -8.39 19.17
CA PRO A 20 2.64 -8.47 19.26
C PRO A 20 2.16 -8.68 20.68
N VAL A 21 1.11 -7.97 21.09
CA VAL A 21 0.54 -8.01 22.45
C VAL A 21 -0.89 -8.58 22.42
N GLY A 22 -1.20 -9.44 23.40
CA GLY A 22 -2.53 -10.09 23.48
C GLY A 22 -2.74 -11.13 22.41
N ASP A 23 -4.01 -11.54 22.18
CA ASP A 23 -4.37 -12.67 21.30
C ASP A 23 -4.96 -12.25 19.94
N GLY A 24 -5.05 -10.99 19.69
CA GLY A 24 -5.59 -10.44 18.44
C GLY A 24 -4.72 -10.73 17.20
N PRO A 25 -5.25 -10.44 16.01
CA PRO A 25 -4.50 -10.59 14.77
C PRO A 25 -3.33 -9.61 14.65
N VAL A 26 -2.34 -9.98 13.86
CA VAL A 26 -1.48 -9.00 13.20
C VAL A 26 -2.29 -8.39 12.05
N VAL A 27 -2.47 -7.08 12.04
CA VAL A 27 -3.20 -6.37 11.00
C VAL A 27 -2.22 -5.66 10.08
N VAL A 28 -2.24 -6.00 8.79
CA VAL A 28 -1.54 -5.22 7.76
C VAL A 28 -2.52 -4.23 7.16
N TRP A 29 -2.30 -2.96 7.45
CA TRP A 29 -3.11 -1.86 6.93
C TRP A 29 -2.46 -1.27 5.67
N LEU A 30 -3.02 -1.60 4.50
CA LEU A 30 -2.55 -1.07 3.21
C LEU A 30 -3.19 0.31 2.94
N LYS A 31 -2.37 1.32 2.71
CA LYS A 31 -2.78 2.70 2.41
C LYS A 31 -2.38 3.15 1.01
N SER A 32 -1.23 2.71 0.51
CA SER A 32 -0.65 3.15 -0.75
C SER A 32 0.09 2.04 -1.51
N LEU A 33 0.51 0.98 -0.84
CA LEU A 33 1.27 -0.11 -1.43
C LEU A 33 0.35 -1.24 -1.92
N PHE A 34 -0.34 -1.00 -3.03
CA PHE A 34 -1.38 -1.89 -3.56
C PHE A 34 -0.82 -2.96 -4.50
N ARG A 35 -0.02 -3.88 -3.94
CA ARG A 35 0.50 -5.06 -4.64
C ARG A 35 0.57 -6.27 -3.72
N THR A 36 0.48 -7.44 -4.31
CA THR A 36 0.48 -8.71 -3.57
C THR A 36 1.85 -9.36 -3.51
N GLU A 37 2.70 -9.06 -4.49
CA GLU A 37 4.05 -9.60 -4.61
C GLU A 37 5.09 -8.54 -4.20
N GLU A 38 6.24 -9.01 -3.66
CA GLU A 38 7.34 -8.13 -3.24
C GLU A 38 6.85 -6.95 -2.37
N ASN A 39 5.94 -7.24 -1.43
CA ASN A 39 5.31 -6.24 -0.56
C ASN A 39 5.92 -6.27 0.85
N PRO A 40 6.89 -5.38 1.17
CA PRO A 40 7.57 -5.40 2.45
C PRO A 40 6.65 -5.29 3.68
N ALA A 41 5.55 -4.55 3.57
CA ALA A 41 4.60 -4.43 4.68
C ALA A 41 3.86 -5.75 4.95
N VAL A 42 3.45 -6.45 3.87
CA VAL A 42 2.84 -7.78 3.99
C VAL A 42 3.86 -8.80 4.51
N ASP A 43 5.11 -8.73 4.03
CA ASP A 43 6.17 -9.64 4.47
C ASP A 43 6.52 -9.45 5.95
N VAL A 44 6.59 -8.22 6.45
CA VAL A 44 6.73 -7.94 7.89
C VAL A 44 5.54 -8.47 8.67
N GLY A 45 4.32 -8.21 8.21
CA GLY A 45 3.10 -8.74 8.85
C GLY A 45 3.09 -10.26 8.91
N ARG A 46 3.44 -10.94 7.81
CA ARG A 46 3.55 -12.40 7.72
C ARG A 46 4.64 -12.95 8.65
N TRP A 47 5.82 -12.29 8.68
CA TRP A 47 6.90 -12.67 9.59
C TRP A 47 6.45 -12.61 11.04
N MET A 48 5.85 -11.49 11.46
CA MET A 48 5.41 -11.30 12.84
C MET A 48 4.28 -12.26 13.21
N ALA A 49 3.29 -12.45 12.33
CA ALA A 49 2.20 -13.37 12.54
C ALA A 49 2.70 -14.83 12.71
N HIS A 50 3.59 -15.29 11.83
CA HIS A 50 4.17 -16.63 11.88
C HIS A 50 4.92 -16.89 13.19
N HIS A 51 5.89 -16.03 13.53
CA HIS A 51 6.78 -16.26 14.67
C HIS A 51 6.09 -16.07 16.03
N HIS A 52 5.05 -15.25 16.08
CA HIS A 52 4.27 -15.04 17.28
C HIS A 52 2.97 -15.85 17.33
N ARG A 53 2.76 -16.75 16.33
CA ARG A 53 1.56 -17.62 16.23
C ARG A 53 0.26 -16.81 16.32
N ARG A 54 0.19 -15.73 15.54
CA ARG A 54 -0.99 -14.85 15.46
C ARG A 54 -1.63 -14.99 14.08
N PRO A 55 -2.96 -14.90 13.99
CA PRO A 55 -3.61 -14.85 12.69
C PRO A 55 -3.30 -13.51 12.00
N LEU A 56 -3.34 -13.52 10.66
CA LEU A 56 -3.06 -12.36 9.82
C LEU A 56 -4.33 -11.84 9.17
N LEU A 57 -4.54 -10.52 9.24
CA LEU A 57 -5.59 -9.79 8.55
C LEU A 57 -4.97 -8.70 7.65
N ILE A 58 -5.33 -8.66 6.38
CA ILE A 58 -4.97 -7.57 5.49
C ILE A 58 -6.17 -6.65 5.32
N TYR A 59 -6.06 -5.44 5.85
CA TYR A 59 -7.09 -4.40 5.80
C TYR A 59 -6.71 -3.32 4.79
N HIS A 60 -7.66 -2.97 3.94
CA HIS A 60 -7.56 -1.87 2.98
C HIS A 60 -8.79 -0.99 3.10
N GLY A 61 -8.61 0.26 3.50
CA GLY A 61 -9.66 1.26 3.64
C GLY A 61 -9.60 2.32 2.55
N LEU A 62 -10.77 2.69 2.01
CA LEU A 62 -10.96 3.82 1.13
C LEU A 62 -12.02 4.73 1.73
N ASP A 63 -11.70 6.01 1.94
CA ASP A 63 -12.59 6.98 2.59
C ASP A 63 -12.95 8.11 1.62
N GLU A 64 -14.22 8.38 1.44
CA GLU A 64 -14.71 9.47 0.61
C GLU A 64 -14.35 10.87 1.14
N ARG A 65 -13.97 10.99 2.42
CA ARG A 65 -13.52 12.23 3.06
C ARG A 65 -12.04 12.55 2.78
N TYR A 66 -11.33 11.69 2.07
CA TYR A 66 -9.97 12.00 1.66
C TYR A 66 -9.96 13.32 0.88
N PRO A 67 -9.09 14.30 1.20
CA PRO A 67 -9.15 15.65 0.63
C PRO A 67 -9.08 15.72 -0.89
N HIS A 68 -8.52 14.68 -1.52
CA HIS A 68 -8.38 14.58 -2.98
C HIS A 68 -9.25 13.45 -3.56
N ALA A 69 -10.31 13.06 -2.84
CA ALA A 69 -11.23 12.03 -3.29
C ALA A 69 -11.97 12.49 -4.56
N SER A 70 -12.03 11.61 -5.54
CA SER A 70 -12.74 11.83 -6.81
C SER A 70 -13.21 10.49 -7.37
N LEU A 71 -14.11 10.51 -8.34
CA LEU A 71 -14.53 9.28 -9.03
C LEU A 71 -13.33 8.54 -9.63
N ARG A 72 -12.36 9.28 -10.19
CA ARG A 72 -11.12 8.67 -10.74
C ARG A 72 -10.29 8.00 -9.66
N HIS A 73 -10.03 8.69 -8.56
CA HIS A 73 -9.26 8.14 -7.44
C HIS A 73 -9.92 6.87 -6.89
N HIS A 74 -11.21 6.94 -6.57
CA HIS A 74 -11.94 5.81 -6.04
C HIS A 74 -11.98 4.62 -7.00
N ASN A 75 -12.21 4.87 -8.31
CA ASN A 75 -12.21 3.79 -9.29
C ASN A 75 -10.86 3.09 -9.41
N VAL A 76 -9.74 3.83 -9.39
CA VAL A 76 -8.39 3.24 -9.45
C VAL A 76 -8.09 2.40 -8.21
N VAL A 77 -8.50 2.87 -7.02
CA VAL A 77 -8.32 2.11 -5.77
C VAL A 77 -9.21 0.86 -5.76
N MET A 78 -10.43 0.93 -6.29
CA MET A 78 -11.30 -0.24 -6.44
C MET A 78 -10.74 -1.27 -7.44
N ASP A 79 -10.10 -0.83 -8.53
CA ASP A 79 -9.37 -1.75 -9.42
C ASP A 79 -8.24 -2.47 -8.67
N ALA A 80 -7.47 -1.74 -7.87
CA ALA A 80 -6.43 -2.33 -7.02
C ALA A 80 -7.02 -3.31 -6.00
N ALA A 81 -8.16 -2.99 -5.38
CA ALA A 81 -8.82 -3.88 -4.43
C ALA A 81 -9.23 -5.23 -5.05
N VAL A 82 -9.64 -5.25 -6.32
CA VAL A 82 -9.94 -6.50 -7.04
C VAL A 82 -8.69 -7.36 -7.21
N ASP A 83 -7.58 -6.76 -7.62
CA ASP A 83 -6.32 -7.49 -7.81
C ASP A 83 -5.76 -8.00 -6.47
N LEU A 84 -5.78 -7.17 -5.43
CA LEU A 84 -5.36 -7.53 -4.07
C LEU A 84 -6.20 -8.68 -3.52
N HIS A 85 -7.53 -8.61 -3.65
CA HIS A 85 -8.43 -9.68 -3.20
C HIS A 85 -8.06 -11.02 -3.85
N ARG A 86 -7.89 -11.04 -5.17
CA ARG A 86 -7.55 -12.24 -5.92
C ARG A 86 -6.17 -12.78 -5.58
N GLY A 87 -5.19 -11.88 -5.45
CA GLY A 87 -3.82 -12.25 -5.14
C GLY A 87 -3.68 -12.81 -3.72
N PHE A 88 -4.23 -12.14 -2.72
CA PHE A 88 -4.17 -12.62 -1.33
C PHE A 88 -4.99 -13.88 -1.10
N LYS A 89 -6.13 -14.04 -1.77
CA LYS A 89 -6.91 -15.28 -1.76
C LYS A 89 -6.09 -16.48 -2.28
N LYS A 90 -5.31 -16.31 -3.35
CA LYS A 90 -4.38 -17.34 -3.85
C LYS A 90 -3.29 -17.69 -2.84
N GLN A 91 -2.87 -16.74 -2.01
CA GLN A 91 -1.88 -16.92 -0.96
C GLN A 91 -2.48 -17.46 0.36
N GLY A 92 -3.79 -17.75 0.40
CA GLY A 92 -4.50 -18.21 1.60
C GLY A 92 -4.66 -17.13 2.68
N LEU A 93 -4.52 -15.84 2.34
CA LEU A 93 -4.62 -14.72 3.26
C LEU A 93 -6.03 -14.10 3.23
N ARG A 94 -6.50 -13.65 4.39
CA ARG A 94 -7.75 -12.89 4.47
C ARG A 94 -7.49 -11.42 4.17
N TYR A 95 -7.97 -10.97 3.03
CA TYR A 95 -8.01 -9.56 2.63
C TYR A 95 -9.43 -9.03 2.76
N VAL A 96 -9.58 -7.83 3.35
CA VAL A 96 -10.85 -7.13 3.50
C VAL A 96 -10.75 -5.70 3.00
N PHE A 97 -11.75 -5.29 2.22
CA PHE A 97 -11.85 -3.94 1.68
C PHE A 97 -13.02 -3.21 2.32
N HIS A 98 -12.75 -2.03 2.88
CA HIS A 98 -13.75 -1.16 3.48
C HIS A 98 -13.89 0.13 2.67
N LEU A 99 -15.10 0.47 2.28
CA LEU A 99 -15.43 1.74 1.65
C LEU A 99 -16.21 2.60 2.64
N ALA A 100 -15.51 3.54 3.28
CA ALA A 100 -16.11 4.51 4.19
C ALA A 100 -16.86 5.57 3.39
N ARG A 101 -18.20 5.50 3.44
CA ARG A 101 -19.13 6.42 2.80
C ARG A 101 -20.29 6.74 3.76
N GLU A 102 -21.12 7.68 3.41
CA GLU A 102 -22.28 8.04 4.22
C GLU A 102 -23.09 6.80 4.61
N GLY A 103 -23.47 6.71 5.89
CA GLY A 103 -24.13 5.53 6.48
C GLY A 103 -23.22 4.30 6.72
N HIS A 104 -21.96 4.32 6.28
CA HIS A 104 -20.98 3.22 6.40
C HIS A 104 -19.60 3.73 6.88
N ARG A 105 -19.59 4.51 7.96
CA ARG A 105 -18.36 5.13 8.51
C ARG A 105 -18.12 4.74 9.98
N PRO A 106 -18.07 3.44 10.34
CA PRO A 106 -17.63 3.05 11.67
C PRO A 106 -16.17 3.48 11.90
N ALA A 107 -15.78 3.60 13.15
CA ALA A 107 -14.41 3.97 13.54
C ALA A 107 -13.45 2.78 13.38
N VAL A 108 -13.38 2.21 12.16
CA VAL A 108 -12.68 0.94 11.87
C VAL A 108 -11.26 0.90 12.42
N MET A 109 -10.46 1.93 12.15
CA MET A 109 -9.06 1.92 12.59
C MET A 109 -8.92 2.05 14.11
N LYS A 110 -9.86 2.70 14.80
CA LYS A 110 -9.90 2.73 16.26
C LYS A 110 -10.17 1.33 16.81
N GLU A 111 -11.17 0.65 16.28
CA GLU A 111 -11.54 -0.71 16.71
C GLU A 111 -10.41 -1.71 16.42
N LEU A 112 -9.86 -1.67 15.20
CA LEU A 112 -8.74 -2.54 14.83
C LEU A 112 -7.50 -2.26 15.69
N ALA A 113 -7.18 -1.00 16.00
CA ALA A 113 -6.06 -0.63 16.87
C ALA A 113 -6.20 -1.21 18.29
N GLN A 114 -7.42 -1.34 18.77
CA GLN A 114 -7.71 -1.90 20.10
C GLN A 114 -7.74 -3.43 20.11
N GLN A 115 -8.06 -4.06 18.99
CA GLN A 115 -8.20 -5.52 18.88
C GLN A 115 -6.92 -6.20 18.36
N ALA A 116 -6.15 -5.51 17.53
CA ALA A 116 -4.94 -6.06 16.93
C ALA A 116 -3.84 -6.28 17.98
N SER A 117 -3.14 -7.40 17.84
CA SER A 117 -1.89 -7.63 18.59
C SER A 117 -0.74 -6.76 18.08
N MET A 118 -0.78 -6.38 16.80
CA MET A 118 0.17 -5.51 16.14
C MET A 118 -0.47 -4.90 14.89
N ILE A 119 -0.06 -3.67 14.55
CA ILE A 119 -0.40 -3.03 13.28
C ILE A 119 0.87 -2.81 12.46
N VAL A 120 0.87 -3.33 11.25
CA VAL A 120 1.89 -3.09 10.23
C VAL A 120 1.25 -2.26 9.12
N THR A 121 1.90 -1.20 8.67
CA THR A 121 1.36 -0.37 7.59
C THR A 121 2.47 0.11 6.66
N ASP A 122 2.12 0.49 5.45
CA ASP A 122 3.09 1.03 4.51
C ASP A 122 3.46 2.48 4.86
N LEU A 123 4.76 2.79 4.76
CA LEU A 123 5.32 4.12 5.03
C LEU A 123 5.09 5.04 3.84
N PHE A 124 4.32 6.11 4.08
CA PHE A 124 4.20 7.23 3.15
C PHE A 124 4.41 8.56 3.91
N PRO A 125 5.49 9.31 3.63
CA PRO A 125 6.00 10.35 4.54
C PRO A 125 5.33 11.71 4.37
N LEU A 126 4.06 11.77 3.98
CA LEU A 126 3.32 13.01 3.74
C LEU A 126 1.95 12.97 4.44
N PRO A 127 1.43 14.13 4.91
CA PRO A 127 0.05 14.24 5.33
C PRO A 127 -0.92 13.90 4.17
N PRO A 128 -2.08 13.34 4.46
CA PRO A 128 -2.62 13.00 5.77
C PRO A 128 -2.19 11.61 6.30
N TRP A 129 -1.38 10.84 5.55
CA TRP A 129 -0.99 9.47 5.94
C TRP A 129 -0.19 9.43 7.25
N THR A 130 0.72 10.40 7.46
CA THR A 130 1.48 10.53 8.71
C THR A 130 0.55 10.74 9.90
N ASP A 131 -0.42 11.63 9.76
CA ASP A 131 -1.34 11.99 10.84
C ASP A 131 -2.27 10.81 11.20
N TRP A 132 -2.69 10.03 10.18
CA TRP A 132 -3.49 8.82 10.41
C TRP A 132 -2.71 7.76 11.17
N VAL A 133 -1.43 7.54 10.83
CA VAL A 133 -0.60 6.55 11.52
C VAL A 133 -0.31 6.98 12.95
N GLU A 134 -0.01 8.25 13.17
CA GLU A 134 0.19 8.79 14.50
C GLU A 134 -1.06 8.62 15.37
N SER A 135 -2.23 8.93 14.82
CA SER A 135 -3.51 8.72 15.50
C SER A 135 -3.76 7.25 15.85
N VAL A 136 -3.42 6.33 14.95
CA VAL A 136 -3.55 4.88 15.20
C VAL A 136 -2.53 4.43 16.25
N ALA A 137 -1.30 4.89 16.19
CA ALA A 137 -0.26 4.54 17.16
C ALA A 137 -0.62 4.96 18.59
N ASN A 138 -1.28 6.12 18.74
CA ASN A 138 -1.76 6.61 20.04
C ASN A 138 -2.96 5.80 20.61
N LEU A 139 -3.66 5.04 19.78
CA LEU A 139 -4.82 4.23 20.16
C LEU A 139 -4.50 2.74 20.28
N ALA A 140 -3.43 2.29 19.66
CA ALA A 140 -3.08 0.89 19.57
C ALA A 140 -2.64 0.31 20.92
N ARG A 141 -3.11 -0.91 21.19
CA ARG A 141 -2.62 -1.68 22.35
C ARG A 141 -1.30 -2.38 22.05
N GLY A 142 -1.10 -2.81 20.83
CA GLY A 142 0.09 -3.51 20.38
C GLY A 142 1.04 -2.62 19.61
N ALA A 143 2.14 -3.18 19.16
CA ALA A 143 3.15 -2.48 18.38
C ALA A 143 2.58 -1.94 17.07
N VAL A 144 3.07 -0.75 16.68
CA VAL A 144 2.75 -0.13 15.38
C VAL A 144 4.05 0.14 14.63
N VAL A 145 4.11 -0.33 13.38
CA VAL A 145 5.28 -0.19 12.51
C VAL A 145 4.86 0.25 11.10
N GLU A 146 5.53 1.28 10.59
CA GLU A 146 5.51 1.65 9.18
C GLU A 146 6.65 0.97 8.42
N VAL A 147 6.38 0.50 7.22
CA VAL A 147 7.34 -0.23 6.40
C VAL A 147 7.48 0.42 5.02
N ASP A 148 8.69 0.86 4.67
CA ASP A 148 8.95 1.45 3.37
C ASP A 148 9.00 0.40 2.25
N GLY A 149 7.95 0.35 1.45
CA GLY A 149 7.85 -0.49 0.26
C GLY A 149 8.02 0.27 -1.06
N HIS A 150 8.27 1.57 -1.03
CA HIS A 150 8.34 2.43 -2.20
C HIS A 150 9.76 2.70 -2.68
N CYS A 151 10.73 2.69 -1.79
CA CYS A 151 12.08 3.11 -2.09
C CYS A 151 13.06 1.93 -2.27
N VAL A 152 13.91 2.01 -3.29
CA VAL A 152 15.05 1.08 -3.47
C VAL A 152 15.99 1.17 -2.26
N ILE A 153 16.20 2.37 -1.77
CA ILE A 153 16.92 2.63 -0.52
C ILE A 153 15.88 3.08 0.50
N PRO A 154 15.60 2.26 1.51
CA PRO A 154 14.58 2.59 2.50
C PRO A 154 14.84 3.91 3.22
N MET A 155 13.80 4.71 3.41
CA MET A 155 13.89 5.96 4.16
C MET A 155 14.42 5.76 5.58
N PRO A 156 13.95 4.75 6.35
CA PRO A 156 14.48 4.51 7.69
C PRO A 156 15.97 4.17 7.68
N LEU A 157 16.46 3.42 6.68
CA LEU A 157 17.89 3.12 6.55
C LEU A 157 18.72 4.35 6.20
N PHE A 158 18.23 5.20 5.30
CA PHE A 158 18.94 6.43 4.92
C PHE A 158 18.94 7.46 6.06
N GLY A 159 17.85 7.57 6.81
CA GLY A 159 17.72 8.22 8.11
C GLY A 159 18.03 9.71 8.17
N ARG A 160 18.23 10.39 7.03
CA ARG A 160 18.56 11.81 6.97
C ARG A 160 18.02 12.48 5.71
N SER A 161 17.84 13.79 5.79
CA SER A 161 17.58 14.63 4.61
C SER A 161 18.88 15.17 4.01
N VAL A 162 18.82 15.52 2.73
CA VAL A 162 19.90 16.20 2.01
C VAL A 162 19.30 17.32 1.17
N ASP A 163 20.01 18.45 1.13
CA ASP A 163 19.56 19.68 0.51
C ASP A 163 19.62 19.69 -1.03
N ARG A 164 20.38 18.76 -1.63
CA ARG A 164 20.60 18.74 -3.09
C ARG A 164 20.52 17.34 -3.68
N PRO A 165 19.92 17.16 -4.85
CA PRO A 165 19.76 15.86 -5.50
C PRO A 165 21.08 15.14 -5.77
N PHE A 166 22.16 15.86 -6.12
CA PHE A 166 23.46 15.24 -6.37
C PHE A 166 24.09 14.67 -5.09
N LYS A 167 23.93 15.34 -3.95
CA LYS A 167 24.39 14.82 -2.65
C LYS A 167 23.67 13.52 -2.28
N PHE A 168 22.35 13.44 -2.54
CA PHE A 168 21.60 12.20 -2.37
C PHE A 168 22.14 11.10 -3.28
N ARG A 169 22.31 11.42 -4.56
CA ARG A 169 22.84 10.47 -5.54
C ARG A 169 24.20 9.91 -5.13
N ASP A 170 25.09 10.78 -4.67
CA ASP A 170 26.47 10.39 -4.30
C ASP A 170 26.46 9.59 -2.99
N ALA A 171 25.71 10.03 -1.97
CA ALA A 171 25.56 9.31 -0.71
C ALA A 171 24.94 7.91 -0.88
N THR A 172 24.10 7.71 -1.89
CA THR A 172 23.37 6.45 -2.11
C THR A 172 23.98 5.56 -3.21
N LYS A 173 25.00 6.04 -3.95
CA LYS A 173 25.54 5.38 -5.16
C LYS A 173 25.92 3.91 -4.92
N LYS A 174 26.70 3.62 -3.88
CA LYS A 174 27.17 2.27 -3.56
C LYS A 174 26.00 1.35 -3.19
N LEU A 175 25.17 1.80 -2.26
CA LEU A 175 24.03 1.05 -1.75
C LEU A 175 22.99 0.77 -2.86
N ARG A 176 22.70 1.77 -3.70
CA ARG A 176 21.80 1.61 -4.84
C ARG A 176 22.31 0.56 -5.82
N LYS A 177 23.61 0.59 -6.18
CA LYS A 177 24.22 -0.41 -7.08
C LYS A 177 24.06 -1.82 -6.54
N GLN A 178 24.30 -2.03 -5.26
CA GLN A 178 24.15 -3.33 -4.60
C GLN A 178 22.70 -3.81 -4.61
N ARG A 179 21.75 -2.92 -4.31
CA ARG A 179 20.32 -3.27 -4.19
C ARG A 179 19.66 -3.58 -5.53
N LEU A 180 20.00 -2.86 -6.59
CA LEU A 180 19.48 -3.12 -7.93
C LEU A 180 19.86 -4.50 -8.49
N GLN A 181 20.86 -5.15 -7.91
CA GLN A 181 21.28 -6.50 -8.30
C GLN A 181 20.64 -7.61 -7.44
N ARG A 182 19.97 -7.26 -6.35
CA ARG A 182 19.31 -8.22 -5.45
C ARG A 182 17.87 -8.42 -5.86
N ARG A 183 17.45 -9.66 -5.95
CA ARG A 183 16.03 -10.00 -6.05
C ARG A 183 15.40 -9.88 -4.67
N TRP A 184 14.11 -9.55 -4.63
CA TRP A 184 13.35 -9.61 -3.39
C TRP A 184 13.24 -11.07 -2.94
N PRO A 185 13.57 -11.39 -1.69
CA PRO A 185 13.44 -12.76 -1.20
C PRO A 185 11.96 -13.15 -1.11
N ASN A 186 11.64 -14.35 -1.56
CA ASN A 186 10.30 -14.90 -1.34
C ASN A 186 10.16 -15.33 0.12
N LEU A 187 9.16 -14.81 0.81
CA LEU A 187 8.85 -15.12 2.20
C LEU A 187 7.62 -16.03 2.26
N ASP A 188 7.82 -17.31 1.99
CA ASP A 188 6.75 -18.32 2.07
C ASP A 188 6.66 -18.89 3.49
N LEU A 189 6.10 -18.07 4.40
CA LEU A 189 5.84 -18.50 5.78
C LEU A 189 4.34 -18.81 5.94
N PRO A 190 3.98 -20.00 6.44
CA PRO A 190 2.59 -20.33 6.70
C PRO A 190 2.05 -19.46 7.85
N VAL A 191 0.89 -18.86 7.63
CA VAL A 191 0.17 -18.06 8.62
C VAL A 191 -1.30 -18.40 8.58
N GLU A 192 -1.93 -18.37 9.74
CA GLU A 192 -3.38 -18.53 9.83
C GLU A 192 -4.07 -17.23 9.37
N ALA A 193 -5.08 -17.37 8.51
CA ALA A 193 -5.92 -16.25 8.13
C ALA A 193 -6.86 -15.90 9.29
N TYR A 194 -6.98 -14.60 9.63
CA TYR A 194 -7.87 -14.16 10.71
C TYR A 194 -9.32 -14.57 10.44
N GLY A 195 -9.89 -15.43 11.26
CA GLY A 195 -11.26 -15.94 11.16
C GLY A 195 -12.32 -15.14 11.94
N GLY A 196 -11.89 -14.19 12.78
CA GLY A 196 -12.78 -13.46 13.70
C GLY A 196 -13.71 -12.44 13.00
N GLU A 197 -14.58 -11.85 13.81
CA GLU A 197 -15.49 -10.80 13.38
C GLU A 197 -14.75 -9.50 13.02
N LEU A 198 -15.37 -8.73 12.11
CA LEU A 198 -14.83 -7.44 11.69
C LEU A 198 -15.71 -6.33 12.29
N PRO A 199 -15.12 -5.19 12.73
CA PRO A 199 -15.88 -4.07 13.27
C PRO A 199 -16.59 -3.24 12.17
N PHE A 200 -16.75 -3.79 10.98
CA PHE A 200 -17.38 -3.16 9.83
C PHE A 200 -17.88 -4.21 8.84
N GLU A 201 -18.79 -3.79 7.99
CA GLU A 201 -19.24 -4.59 6.85
C GLU A 201 -18.27 -4.42 5.68
N PRO A 202 -17.51 -5.46 5.28
CA PRO A 202 -16.58 -5.36 4.15
C PRO A 202 -17.33 -5.32 2.82
N VAL A 203 -16.75 -4.63 1.85
CA VAL A 203 -17.22 -4.69 0.46
C VAL A 203 -17.01 -6.10 -0.08
N MET A 204 -18.05 -6.69 -0.64
CA MET A 204 -17.97 -8.00 -1.30
C MET A 204 -17.32 -7.84 -2.68
N VAL A 205 -15.99 -7.88 -2.71
CA VAL A 205 -15.17 -7.50 -3.87
C VAL A 205 -15.59 -8.21 -5.15
N GLU A 206 -15.77 -9.54 -5.12
CA GLU A 206 -16.15 -10.32 -6.31
C GLU A 206 -17.53 -9.92 -6.86
N HIS A 207 -18.47 -9.53 -6.01
CA HIS A 207 -19.83 -9.16 -6.42
C HIS A 207 -19.97 -7.68 -6.73
N GLN A 208 -19.37 -6.81 -5.90
CA GLN A 208 -19.63 -5.38 -5.94
C GLN A 208 -18.60 -4.58 -6.75
N LEU A 209 -17.37 -5.11 -6.95
CA LEU A 209 -16.32 -4.39 -7.65
C LEU A 209 -15.97 -4.99 -9.01
N VAL A 210 -16.19 -6.28 -9.23
CA VAL A 210 -15.89 -6.92 -10.51
C VAL A 210 -16.98 -6.60 -11.55
N ASP A 211 -18.25 -6.62 -11.15
CA ASP A 211 -19.35 -6.20 -12.00
C ASP A 211 -19.34 -4.68 -12.20
N PRO A 212 -19.26 -4.18 -13.46
CA PRO A 212 -19.19 -2.75 -13.73
C PRO A 212 -20.42 -1.97 -13.26
N THR A 213 -21.60 -2.57 -13.32
CA THR A 213 -22.87 -1.93 -12.93
C THR A 213 -22.93 -1.75 -11.41
N GLN A 214 -22.59 -2.79 -10.65
CA GLN A 214 -22.53 -2.75 -9.21
C GLN A 214 -21.47 -1.77 -8.72
N ARG A 215 -20.27 -1.82 -9.31
CA ARG A 215 -19.19 -0.88 -9.01
C ARG A 215 -19.61 0.56 -9.24
N TRP A 216 -20.23 0.85 -10.37
CA TRP A 216 -20.70 2.19 -10.68
C TRP A 216 -21.80 2.67 -9.72
N SER A 217 -22.73 1.77 -9.38
CA SER A 217 -23.73 2.05 -8.34
C SER A 217 -23.10 2.39 -7.00
N LEU A 218 -22.05 1.67 -6.62
CA LEU A 218 -21.32 1.91 -5.37
C LEU A 218 -20.56 3.24 -5.39
N LEU A 219 -19.87 3.56 -6.51
CA LEU A 219 -19.17 4.82 -6.70
C LEU A 219 -20.08 6.04 -6.62
N ARG A 220 -21.28 5.95 -7.17
CA ARG A 220 -22.29 7.05 -7.12
C ARG A 220 -22.83 7.34 -5.72
N ARG A 221 -22.68 6.40 -4.79
CA ARG A 221 -23.07 6.60 -3.38
C ARG A 221 -21.96 7.28 -2.56
N CYS A 222 -20.79 7.49 -3.14
CA CYS A 222 -19.69 8.20 -2.48
C CYS A 222 -19.82 9.70 -2.74
N ASN A 223 -19.67 10.48 -1.68
CA ASN A 223 -19.63 11.95 -1.76
C ASN A 223 -18.20 12.39 -2.13
N VAL A 224 -17.85 12.22 -3.42
CA VAL A 224 -16.54 12.55 -3.98
C VAL A 224 -16.70 13.49 -5.18
N ASP A 225 -15.63 14.16 -5.58
CA ASP A 225 -15.66 15.06 -6.74
C ASP A 225 -16.10 14.29 -8.00
N PRO A 226 -17.32 14.59 -8.52
CA PRO A 226 -17.84 13.91 -9.69
C PRO A 226 -17.27 14.44 -11.01
N THR A 227 -16.58 15.60 -11.02
CA THR A 227 -16.07 16.24 -12.23
C THR A 227 -14.80 15.56 -12.75
N VAL A 228 -14.06 14.89 -11.85
CA VAL A 228 -12.85 14.14 -12.20
C VAL A 228 -13.22 12.70 -12.52
N HIS A 229 -13.62 12.45 -13.77
CA HIS A 229 -14.07 11.14 -14.24
C HIS A 229 -12.94 10.10 -14.33
N PRO A 230 -13.25 8.79 -14.16
CA PRO A 230 -12.33 7.71 -14.46
C PRO A 230 -11.79 7.77 -15.88
N VAL A 231 -10.52 7.41 -16.07
CA VAL A 231 -9.91 7.33 -17.40
C VAL A 231 -10.12 5.93 -17.93
N TRP A 232 -11.11 5.76 -18.79
CA TRP A 232 -11.54 4.44 -19.31
C TRP A 232 -10.43 3.64 -20.03
N ARG A 233 -9.43 4.32 -20.61
CA ARG A 233 -8.26 3.68 -21.25
C ARG A 233 -7.23 3.13 -20.25
N PHE A 234 -7.35 3.49 -18.98
CA PHE A 234 -6.37 3.15 -17.97
C PHE A 234 -7.05 2.46 -16.79
N LYS A 235 -6.88 1.15 -16.74
CA LYS A 235 -7.23 0.37 -15.56
C LYS A 235 -6.17 0.59 -14.48
N GLY A 236 -6.61 0.66 -13.24
CA GLY A 236 -5.75 0.59 -12.06
C GLY A 236 -5.39 -0.85 -11.71
N GLY A 237 -4.70 -1.01 -10.57
CA GLY A 237 -4.36 -2.32 -10.03
C GLY A 237 -3.01 -2.87 -10.50
N GLU A 238 -2.58 -3.92 -9.81
CA GLU A 238 -1.27 -4.56 -9.97
C GLU A 238 -1.12 -5.19 -11.36
N GLN A 239 -2.13 -5.92 -11.82
CA GLN A 239 -2.08 -6.62 -13.09
C GLN A 239 -1.95 -5.65 -14.28
N ALA A 240 -2.70 -4.55 -14.25
CA ALA A 240 -2.60 -3.53 -15.27
C ALA A 240 -1.23 -2.82 -15.26
N ALA A 241 -0.67 -2.58 -14.08
CA ALA A 241 0.67 -2.00 -13.92
C ALA A 241 1.76 -2.94 -14.45
N LEU A 242 1.68 -4.24 -14.14
CA LEU A 242 2.62 -5.26 -14.63
C LEU A 242 2.55 -5.41 -16.15
N ALA A 243 1.35 -5.45 -16.73
CA ALA A 243 1.18 -5.51 -18.19
C ALA A 243 1.81 -4.29 -18.90
N ARG A 244 1.64 -3.09 -18.34
CA ARG A 244 2.29 -1.87 -18.87
C ARG A 244 3.80 -1.90 -18.73
N TRP A 245 4.28 -2.35 -17.58
CA TRP A 245 5.72 -2.50 -17.36
C TRP A 245 6.32 -3.48 -18.37
N GLN A 246 5.66 -4.60 -18.63
CA GLN A 246 6.12 -5.56 -19.63
C GLN A 246 6.14 -4.95 -21.04
N ALA A 247 5.07 -4.28 -21.46
CA ALA A 247 5.03 -3.59 -22.76
C ALA A 247 6.10 -2.49 -22.86
N PHE A 248 6.39 -1.78 -21.77
CA PHE A 248 7.46 -0.78 -21.73
C PHE A 248 8.85 -1.43 -21.87
N LYS A 249 9.10 -2.56 -21.20
CA LYS A 249 10.36 -3.30 -21.34
C LYS A 249 10.61 -3.71 -22.80
N GLU A 250 9.58 -4.19 -23.47
CA GLU A 250 9.67 -4.68 -24.86
C GLU A 250 9.85 -3.53 -25.88
N LYS A 251 9.09 -2.45 -25.72
CA LYS A 251 8.98 -1.42 -26.77
C LYS A 251 9.58 -0.07 -26.42
N GLY A 252 9.76 0.24 -25.12
CA GLY A 252 10.12 1.57 -24.64
C GLY A 252 11.51 1.69 -24.04
N LEU A 253 11.96 0.65 -23.33
CA LEU A 253 13.16 0.71 -22.49
C LEU A 253 14.43 1.05 -23.28
N ASN A 254 14.64 0.41 -24.44
CA ASN A 254 15.83 0.65 -25.29
C ASN A 254 15.95 2.11 -25.75
N GLY A 255 14.84 2.80 -25.93
CA GLY A 255 14.83 4.21 -26.34
C GLY A 255 14.71 5.20 -25.18
N TYR A 256 14.50 4.73 -23.96
CA TYR A 256 14.13 5.57 -22.83
C TYR A 256 15.17 6.65 -22.51
N ALA A 257 16.45 6.31 -22.47
CA ALA A 257 17.53 7.26 -22.15
C ALA A 257 17.59 8.45 -23.13
N ARG A 258 17.24 8.23 -24.39
CA ARG A 258 17.22 9.27 -25.42
C ARG A 258 15.91 10.06 -25.42
N ARG A 259 14.77 9.37 -25.18
CA ARG A 259 13.42 9.95 -25.32
C ARG A 259 12.88 10.58 -24.04
N ARG A 260 13.36 10.21 -22.86
CA ARG A 260 12.83 10.71 -21.58
C ARG A 260 12.84 12.24 -21.41
N ASN A 261 13.75 12.94 -22.12
CA ASN A 261 13.86 14.39 -22.08
C ASN A 261 13.28 15.05 -23.33
N LEU A 262 12.86 14.26 -24.32
CA LEU A 262 12.12 14.82 -25.43
C LEU A 262 10.70 15.07 -24.93
N SER A 263 10.38 16.33 -24.71
CA SER A 263 9.01 16.79 -24.54
C SER A 263 8.29 16.58 -25.87
N LEU A 264 7.97 15.35 -26.16
CA LEU A 264 6.95 15.07 -27.14
C LEU A 264 5.66 15.38 -26.44
N ILE A 265 5.16 16.58 -26.65
CA ILE A 265 3.82 17.09 -26.31
C ILE A 265 2.73 16.01 -26.52
N HIS A 266 3.07 14.89 -27.12
CA HIS A 266 2.16 13.89 -27.65
C HIS A 266 2.35 12.48 -27.08
N ILE A 267 3.36 12.22 -26.26
CA ILE A 267 3.63 10.87 -25.77
C ILE A 267 3.92 10.88 -24.28
N SER A 268 2.92 10.97 -23.45
CA SER A 268 2.96 10.47 -22.07
C SER A 268 3.70 11.27 -20.98
N GLU A 269 4.02 12.52 -21.16
CA GLU A 269 4.27 13.32 -19.98
C GLU A 269 3.05 14.21 -19.68
N PRO A 270 2.49 14.11 -18.47
CA PRO A 270 1.71 15.22 -17.96
C PRO A 270 2.68 16.39 -17.90
N THR A 271 2.37 17.44 -18.64
CA THR A 271 2.95 18.77 -18.64
C THR A 271 4.01 18.97 -17.57
N ARG A 272 5.27 18.92 -17.95
CA ARG A 272 6.35 19.49 -17.17
C ARG A 272 6.04 20.98 -17.11
N LEU A 273 5.53 21.45 -15.98
CA LEU A 273 5.52 22.86 -15.67
C LEU A 273 6.95 23.33 -15.76
N THR A 274 7.30 24.00 -16.84
CA THR A 274 8.51 24.83 -16.90
C THR A 274 8.30 25.91 -15.86
N SER A 275 8.87 25.69 -14.68
CA SER A 275 9.08 26.79 -13.73
C SER A 275 9.99 27.80 -14.42
N ILE A 276 9.41 28.96 -14.71
CA ILE A 276 10.13 30.21 -15.02
C ILE A 276 10.92 30.63 -13.78
#